data_29a70d0ecf7e5413f1387814959c0a70
#
_entry.id   29a70d0ecf7e5413f1387814959c0a70
#
_cell.length_a   1.000
_cell.length_b   1.000
_cell.length_c   1.000
_cell.angle_alpha   90.00
_cell.angle_beta   90.00
_cell.angle_gamma   90.00
#
_symmetry.space_group_name_H-M   'P 1'
#
loop_
_entity.id
_entity.type
_entity.pdbx_description
1 polymer ?
#
loop_
_entity_poly.entity_id
_entity_poly.type
_entity_poly.pdbx_seq_one_letter_code
_entity_poly.pdbx_strand_id
1 'polypeptide(L)'
;LSMKRLRAGIQIIIKVTITLASGKKQVISVTVQKTTVRTIKITGLKSSVTVARNKKLTLKPVISPITSQEKVTYSSSNKKIATVSSSGVITGKKKGTAYITVKSGKIRQKSKSSSDELDAQIFYPKENICLFLALYVLKYSHG
;
A
#
# COMPACT_ATOMS: atom_id res chain seq x y z
N LEU A 1 44.41 -17.04 14.04
CA LEU A 1 43.14 -16.39 13.68
C LEU A 1 43.23 -15.88 12.23
N SER A 2 42.66 -16.64 11.29
CA SER A 2 42.59 -16.22 9.88
C SER A 2 41.35 -15.39 9.64
N MET A 3 41.52 -14.08 9.60
CA MET A 3 40.45 -13.18 9.15
C MET A 3 40.37 -13.23 7.62
N LYS A 4 39.46 -14.04 7.07
CA LYS A 4 39.07 -13.93 5.67
C LYS A 4 38.28 -12.62 5.50
N ARG A 5 38.88 -11.65 4.84
CA ARG A 5 38.26 -10.37 4.43
C ARG A 5 37.22 -10.68 3.36
N LEU A 6 35.98 -10.90 3.76
CA LEU A 6 34.89 -10.94 2.81
C LEU A 6 34.50 -9.50 2.44
N ARG A 7 34.51 -9.19 1.15
CA ARG A 7 34.19 -7.87 0.54
C ARG A 7 32.70 -7.52 0.57
N ALA A 8 31.96 -7.93 1.59
CA ALA A 8 30.57 -7.54 1.79
C ALA A 8 30.31 -7.40 3.28
N GLY A 9 30.26 -6.17 3.76
CA GLY A 9 29.79 -5.79 5.09
C GLY A 9 30.36 -6.62 6.26
N ILE A 10 31.00 -5.98 7.22
CA ILE A 10 31.45 -6.64 8.46
C ILE A 10 30.21 -7.17 9.17
N GLN A 11 30.02 -8.49 9.17
CA GLN A 11 29.01 -9.16 10.00
C GLN A 11 29.60 -9.37 11.40
N ILE A 12 28.93 -8.89 12.41
CA ILE A 12 29.24 -9.20 13.80
C ILE A 12 28.35 -10.39 14.19
N ILE A 13 28.99 -11.55 14.44
CA ILE A 13 28.32 -12.75 14.93
C ILE A 13 28.51 -12.82 16.43
N ILE A 14 27.43 -12.74 17.19
CA ILE A 14 27.41 -12.91 18.64
C ILE A 14 26.91 -14.33 18.93
N LYS A 15 27.72 -15.13 19.63
CA LYS A 15 27.30 -16.44 20.13
C LYS A 15 26.78 -16.30 21.53
N VAL A 16 25.50 -16.63 21.74
CA VAL A 16 24.87 -16.67 23.04
C VAL A 16 24.80 -18.14 23.47
N THR A 17 25.46 -18.46 24.55
CA THR A 17 25.43 -19.83 25.12
C THR A 17 24.50 -19.85 26.32
N ILE A 18 23.46 -20.67 26.24
CA ILE A 18 22.53 -20.94 27.35
C ILE A 18 22.97 -22.24 27.99
N THR A 19 23.25 -22.20 29.29
CA THR A 19 23.61 -23.39 30.06
C THR A 19 22.51 -23.65 31.07
N LEU A 20 21.91 -24.84 31.06
CA LEU A 20 20.95 -25.27 32.04
C LEU A 20 21.68 -25.79 33.31
N ALA A 21 20.97 -25.82 34.46
CA ALA A 21 21.48 -26.36 35.69
C ALA A 21 21.91 -27.85 35.57
N SER A 22 21.34 -28.58 34.60
CA SER A 22 21.73 -29.96 34.25
C SER A 22 23.03 -30.07 33.45
N GLY A 23 23.74 -28.95 33.20
CA GLY A 23 24.98 -28.91 32.43
C GLY A 23 24.80 -28.94 30.91
N LYS A 24 23.58 -29.08 30.38
CA LYS A 24 23.29 -29.00 28.95
C LYS A 24 23.50 -27.57 28.46
N LYS A 25 24.23 -27.45 27.33
CA LYS A 25 24.53 -26.16 26.68
C LYS A 25 23.87 -26.08 25.29
N GLN A 26 23.28 -24.94 25.00
CA GLN A 26 22.80 -24.60 23.67
C GLN A 26 23.45 -23.29 23.21
N VAL A 27 23.98 -23.29 21.99
CA VAL A 27 24.61 -22.12 21.41
C VAL A 27 23.68 -21.56 20.32
N ILE A 28 23.31 -20.30 20.44
CA ILE A 28 22.54 -19.56 19.45
C ILE A 28 23.48 -18.53 18.82
N SER A 29 23.59 -18.54 17.49
CA SER A 29 24.37 -17.56 16.76
C SER A 29 23.47 -16.43 16.30
N VAL A 30 23.71 -15.22 16.80
CA VAL A 30 23.00 -13.99 16.40
C VAL A 30 23.90 -13.20 15.47
N THR A 31 23.46 -12.98 14.24
CA THR A 31 24.18 -12.18 13.25
C THR A 31 23.67 -10.77 13.25
N VAL A 32 24.53 -9.81 13.60
CA VAL A 32 24.20 -8.37 13.52
C VAL A 32 24.72 -7.83 12.19
N GLN A 33 23.84 -7.38 11.33
CA GLN A 33 24.22 -6.73 10.08
C GLN A 33 24.54 -5.26 10.31
N LYS A 34 25.76 -4.85 9.97
CA LYS A 34 26.23 -3.46 10.04
C LYS A 34 25.75 -2.62 8.86
N THR A 35 25.38 -3.25 7.75
CA THR A 35 24.93 -2.57 6.54
C THR A 35 23.40 -2.43 6.50
N THR A 36 22.93 -1.25 6.14
CA THR A 36 21.50 -0.99 5.94
C THR A 36 20.93 -1.93 4.87
N VAL A 37 19.90 -2.68 5.22
CA VAL A 37 19.19 -3.53 4.28
C VAL A 37 18.34 -2.62 3.38
N ARG A 38 18.61 -2.67 2.08
CA ARG A 38 17.93 -1.85 1.08
C ARG A 38 16.69 -2.54 0.55
N THR A 39 15.73 -1.75 0.10
CA THR A 39 14.55 -2.24 -0.62
C THR A 39 14.95 -2.75 -2.00
N ILE A 40 14.51 -3.97 -2.32
CA ILE A 40 14.69 -4.60 -3.63
C ILE A 40 13.41 -4.46 -4.46
N LYS A 41 12.23 -4.57 -3.82
CA LYS A 41 10.94 -4.57 -4.51
C LYS A 41 9.85 -3.96 -3.63
N ILE A 42 8.87 -3.31 -4.27
CA ILE A 42 7.62 -2.86 -3.66
C ILE A 42 6.49 -3.64 -4.33
N THR A 43 5.62 -4.26 -3.54
CA THR A 43 4.46 -5.05 -3.99
C THR A 43 3.21 -4.65 -3.21
N GLY A 44 2.08 -5.33 -3.42
CA GLY A 44 0.84 -5.05 -2.69
C GLY A 44 0.10 -3.80 -3.15
N LEU A 45 0.56 -3.12 -4.20
CA LEU A 45 -0.12 -1.97 -4.78
C LEU A 45 -0.96 -2.42 -5.98
N LYS A 46 -2.23 -2.02 -6.00
CA LYS A 46 -3.07 -2.14 -7.20
C LYS A 46 -2.57 -1.16 -8.27
N SER A 47 -2.58 -1.57 -9.53
CA SER A 47 -2.20 -0.72 -10.66
C SER A 47 -3.14 0.48 -10.81
N SER A 48 -4.42 0.30 -10.45
CA SER A 48 -5.44 1.36 -10.44
C SER A 48 -6.32 1.24 -9.21
N VAL A 49 -6.68 2.38 -8.64
CA VAL A 49 -7.61 2.51 -7.52
C VAL A 49 -8.57 3.66 -7.77
N THR A 50 -9.81 3.51 -7.37
CA THR A 50 -10.83 4.57 -7.44
C THR A 50 -11.09 5.08 -6.03
N VAL A 51 -11.07 6.40 -5.85
CA VAL A 51 -11.32 7.06 -4.58
C VAL A 51 -12.32 8.18 -4.83
N ALA A 52 -13.55 8.04 -4.31
CA ALA A 52 -14.56 9.06 -4.45
C ALA A 52 -14.14 10.38 -3.79
N ARG A 53 -14.72 11.49 -4.22
CA ARG A 53 -14.44 12.82 -3.66
C ARG A 53 -14.66 12.81 -2.13
N ASN A 54 -13.73 13.41 -1.41
CA ASN A 54 -13.68 13.48 0.06
C ASN A 54 -13.60 12.11 0.77
N LYS A 55 -13.49 11.00 0.02
CA LYS A 55 -13.23 9.67 0.59
C LYS A 55 -11.73 9.42 0.70
N LYS A 56 -11.40 8.49 1.59
CA LYS A 56 -10.02 8.10 1.89
C LYS A 56 -9.80 6.63 1.55
N LEU A 57 -8.64 6.31 1.01
CA LEU A 57 -8.18 4.95 0.74
C LEU A 57 -6.74 4.79 1.23
N THR A 58 -6.49 3.78 2.04
CA THR A 58 -5.14 3.49 2.54
C THR A 58 -4.43 2.52 1.61
N LEU A 59 -3.26 2.91 1.11
CA LEU A 59 -2.34 2.03 0.41
C LEU A 59 -1.60 1.16 1.43
N LYS A 60 -1.44 -0.12 1.12
CA LYS A 60 -0.67 -1.08 1.93
C LYS A 60 0.47 -1.66 1.08
N PRO A 61 1.54 -0.90 0.81
CA PRO A 61 2.70 -1.43 0.10
C PRO A 61 3.41 -2.48 0.95
N VAL A 62 3.84 -3.55 0.31
CA VAL A 62 4.69 -4.56 0.92
C VAL A 62 6.11 -4.36 0.39
N ILE A 63 7.04 -4.11 1.30
CA ILE A 63 8.44 -3.88 1.01
C ILE A 63 9.20 -5.20 1.11
N SER A 64 10.02 -5.50 0.13
CA SER A 64 10.87 -6.69 0.15
C SER A 64 12.35 -6.28 0.05
N PRO A 65 13.23 -6.84 0.88
CA PRO A 65 12.93 -7.71 2.01
C PRO A 65 12.23 -6.93 3.14
N ILE A 66 11.43 -7.63 3.97
CA ILE A 66 10.71 -7.03 5.10
C ILE A 66 11.63 -6.38 6.14
N THR A 67 12.89 -6.79 6.15
CA THR A 67 13.97 -6.23 6.99
C THR A 67 14.56 -4.93 6.45
N SER A 68 14.03 -4.41 5.33
CA SER A 68 14.48 -3.13 4.77
C SER A 68 14.30 -2.01 5.78
N GLN A 69 15.36 -1.22 5.97
CA GLN A 69 15.38 -0.06 6.87
C GLN A 69 15.12 1.25 6.11
N GLU A 70 14.86 1.18 4.80
CA GLU A 70 14.62 2.35 3.99
C GLU A 70 13.19 2.90 4.21
N LYS A 71 13.09 4.20 4.43
CA LYS A 71 11.81 4.88 4.64
C LYS A 71 10.95 4.84 3.37
N VAL A 72 9.68 4.48 3.54
CA VAL A 72 8.67 4.59 2.48
C VAL A 72 8.14 6.01 2.40
N THR A 73 8.10 6.56 1.21
CA THR A 73 7.57 7.90 0.93
C THR A 73 6.53 7.83 -0.19
N TYR A 74 5.59 8.75 -0.13
CA TYR A 74 4.46 8.84 -1.06
C TYR A 74 4.41 10.21 -1.72
N SER A 75 4.04 10.25 -2.98
CA SER A 75 3.83 11.50 -3.70
C SER A 75 2.69 11.37 -4.71
N SER A 76 1.97 12.45 -4.95
CA SER A 76 0.92 12.54 -5.95
C SER A 76 1.39 13.40 -7.11
N SER A 77 1.08 12.98 -8.35
CA SER A 77 1.37 13.77 -9.56
C SER A 77 0.47 15.00 -9.67
N ASN A 78 -0.71 14.96 -9.07
CA ASN A 78 -1.65 16.08 -9.07
C ASN A 78 -2.42 16.18 -7.74
N LYS A 79 -1.96 17.06 -6.87
CA LYS A 79 -2.55 17.29 -5.55
C LYS A 79 -3.93 17.95 -5.59
N LYS A 80 -4.34 18.54 -6.72
CA LYS A 80 -5.69 19.09 -6.92
C LYS A 80 -6.73 17.98 -7.11
N ILE A 81 -6.33 16.84 -7.67
CA ILE A 81 -7.20 15.68 -7.93
C ILE A 81 -7.17 14.71 -6.74
N ALA A 82 -5.99 14.32 -6.32
CA ALA A 82 -5.81 13.43 -5.18
C ALA A 82 -4.55 13.77 -4.37
N THR A 83 -4.65 13.74 -3.07
CA THR A 83 -3.50 13.89 -2.17
C THR A 83 -3.18 12.56 -1.50
N VAL A 84 -1.94 12.39 -1.08
CA VAL A 84 -1.49 11.24 -0.31
C VAL A 84 -0.72 11.72 0.92
N SER A 85 -0.99 11.11 2.08
CA SER A 85 -0.29 11.39 3.32
C SER A 85 1.02 10.59 3.42
N SER A 86 1.87 10.94 4.40
CA SER A 86 3.07 10.17 4.73
C SER A 86 2.79 8.74 5.20
N SER A 87 1.58 8.47 5.67
CA SER A 87 1.09 7.13 6.06
C SER A 87 0.46 6.34 4.90
N GLY A 88 0.47 6.89 3.67
CA GLY A 88 -0.08 6.21 2.50
C GLY A 88 -1.59 6.31 2.34
N VAL A 89 -2.25 7.26 3.04
CA VAL A 89 -3.69 7.50 2.87
C VAL A 89 -3.91 8.45 1.71
N ILE A 90 -4.59 7.98 0.67
CA ILE A 90 -5.04 8.77 -0.48
C ILE A 90 -6.36 9.44 -0.11
N THR A 91 -6.51 10.71 -0.46
CA THR A 91 -7.78 11.45 -0.35
C THR A 91 -8.14 12.01 -1.73
N GLY A 92 -9.30 11.64 -2.26
CA GLY A 92 -9.86 12.22 -3.49
C GLY A 92 -10.33 13.65 -3.23
N LYS A 93 -9.97 14.60 -4.09
CA LYS A 93 -10.36 16.01 -3.96
C LYS A 93 -11.24 16.50 -5.09
N LYS A 94 -10.91 16.14 -6.32
CA LYS A 94 -11.62 16.57 -7.52
C LYS A 94 -11.65 15.44 -8.53
N LYS A 95 -12.70 15.36 -9.33
CA LYS A 95 -12.81 14.40 -10.45
C LYS A 95 -11.59 14.48 -11.35
N GLY A 96 -11.06 13.32 -11.70
CA GLY A 96 -9.90 13.20 -12.57
C GLY A 96 -8.97 12.04 -12.19
N THR A 97 -7.83 12.01 -12.86
CA THR A 97 -6.81 10.98 -12.66
C THR A 97 -5.53 11.60 -12.11
N ALA A 98 -4.97 10.99 -11.07
CA ALA A 98 -3.65 11.30 -10.54
C ALA A 98 -2.84 9.99 -10.39
N TYR A 99 -1.53 10.09 -10.44
CA TYR A 99 -0.64 8.96 -10.18
C TYR A 99 -0.02 9.11 -8.80
N ILE A 100 -0.19 8.10 -7.98
CA ILE A 100 0.46 8.02 -6.67
C ILE A 100 1.74 7.21 -6.81
N THR A 101 2.86 7.81 -6.49
CA THR A 101 4.16 7.15 -6.51
C THR A 101 4.55 6.78 -5.09
N VAL A 102 4.84 5.52 -4.87
CA VAL A 102 5.41 4.98 -3.64
C VAL A 102 6.89 4.74 -3.88
N LYS A 103 7.74 5.27 -3.02
CA LYS A 103 9.20 5.16 -3.13
C LYS A 103 9.78 4.64 -1.83
N SER A 104 10.70 3.68 -1.93
CA SER A 104 11.54 3.21 -0.83
C SER A 104 12.97 3.07 -1.36
N GLY A 105 13.89 3.86 -0.82
CA GLY A 105 15.24 3.97 -1.34
C GLY A 105 15.29 4.35 -2.83
N LYS A 106 15.86 3.48 -3.65
CA LYS A 106 15.91 3.66 -5.11
C LYS A 106 14.68 3.11 -5.84
N ILE A 107 13.89 2.25 -5.20
CA ILE A 107 12.75 1.57 -5.81
C ILE A 107 11.51 2.47 -5.80
N ARG A 108 10.79 2.47 -6.91
CA ARG A 108 9.56 3.26 -7.10
C ARG A 108 8.48 2.38 -7.72
N GLN A 109 7.24 2.52 -7.23
CA GLN A 109 6.06 1.91 -7.78
C GLN A 109 4.98 2.99 -7.96
N LYS A 110 4.29 2.96 -9.10
CA LYS A 110 3.20 3.90 -9.39
C LYS A 110 1.85 3.16 -9.35
N SER A 111 0.83 3.83 -8.82
CA SER A 111 -0.57 3.41 -8.87
C SER A 111 -1.40 4.55 -9.45
N LYS A 112 -2.27 4.25 -10.39
CA LYS A 112 -3.22 5.20 -10.96
C LYS A 112 -4.35 5.40 -9.96
N SER A 113 -4.58 6.63 -9.51
CA SER A 113 -5.74 7.00 -8.71
C SER A 113 -6.73 7.75 -9.58
N SER A 114 -7.91 7.19 -9.75
CA SER A 114 -9.05 7.85 -10.38
C SER A 114 -9.98 8.34 -9.28
N SER A 115 -10.44 9.56 -9.41
CA SER A 115 -11.41 10.16 -8.50
C SER A 115 -12.68 10.40 -9.30
N ASP A 116 -13.69 9.59 -9.03
CA ASP A 116 -15.02 9.76 -9.59
C ASP A 116 -15.90 10.52 -8.60
N GLU A 117 -16.68 11.42 -9.13
CA GLU A 117 -17.78 12.05 -8.40
C GLU A 117 -18.94 11.04 -8.43
N LEU A 118 -18.90 10.10 -7.48
CA LEU A 118 -20.11 9.40 -7.11
C LEU A 118 -20.95 10.39 -6.31
N ASP A 119 -21.59 11.32 -7.03
CA ASP A 119 -22.89 11.80 -6.56
C ASP A 119 -23.72 10.54 -6.30
N ALA A 120 -24.42 10.56 -5.17
CA ALA A 120 -25.40 9.54 -4.83
C ALA A 120 -26.50 9.50 -5.91
N GLN A 121 -26.15 9.17 -7.12
CA GLN A 121 -27.09 8.65 -8.08
C GLN A 121 -27.43 7.26 -7.57
N ILE A 122 -28.56 7.22 -6.87
CA ILE A 122 -29.36 6.03 -6.74
C ILE A 122 -29.14 5.22 -8.02
N PHE A 123 -28.49 4.08 -7.86
CA PHE A 123 -28.27 3.12 -8.93
C PHE A 123 -29.65 2.57 -9.31
N TYR A 124 -30.33 3.27 -10.21
CA TYR A 124 -31.43 2.69 -10.96
C TYR A 124 -30.77 1.83 -12.05
N PRO A 125 -30.85 0.49 -11.98
CA PRO A 125 -30.42 -0.33 -13.09
C PRO A 125 -31.23 0.12 -14.32
N LYS A 126 -30.54 0.41 -15.40
CA LYS A 126 -31.13 0.87 -16.67
C LYS A 126 -32.21 -0.06 -17.25
N GLU A 127 -32.39 -1.22 -16.64
CA GLU A 127 -33.31 -2.26 -17.13
C GLU A 127 -34.75 -2.16 -16.59
N ASN A 128 -35.04 -1.24 -15.65
CA ASN A 128 -36.35 -1.16 -15.04
C ASN A 128 -37.11 0.18 -15.25
N ILE A 129 -36.65 1.03 -16.19
CA ILE A 129 -37.35 2.28 -16.49
C ILE A 129 -38.73 2.01 -17.11
N CYS A 130 -38.88 0.91 -17.89
CA CYS A 130 -40.15 0.49 -18.45
C CYS A 130 -41.16 0.04 -17.38
N LEU A 131 -40.71 -0.61 -16.32
CA LEU A 131 -41.60 -1.09 -15.26
C LEU A 131 -42.15 0.05 -14.39
N PHE A 132 -41.32 1.08 -14.15
CA PHE A 132 -41.71 2.24 -13.34
C PHE A 132 -42.69 3.17 -14.10
N LEU A 133 -42.51 3.33 -15.43
CA LEU A 133 -43.45 4.03 -16.27
C LEU A 133 -44.79 3.28 -16.39
N ALA A 134 -44.78 1.95 -16.47
CA ALA A 134 -45.99 1.12 -16.48
C ALA A 134 -46.76 1.23 -15.18
N LEU A 135 -46.11 1.26 -14.02
CA LEU A 135 -46.75 1.44 -12.71
C LEU A 135 -47.28 2.86 -12.53
N TYR A 136 -46.62 3.88 -13.06
CA TYR A 136 -47.06 5.29 -13.01
C TYR A 136 -48.32 5.50 -13.86
N VAL A 137 -48.38 4.91 -15.05
CA VAL A 137 -49.52 4.99 -15.95
C VAL A 137 -50.76 4.27 -15.36
N LEU A 138 -50.55 3.09 -14.75
CA LEU A 138 -51.65 2.34 -14.09
C LEU A 138 -52.24 3.07 -12.88
N LYS A 139 -51.49 3.90 -12.18
CA LYS A 139 -51.96 4.64 -11.01
C LYS A 139 -52.80 5.90 -11.34
N TYR A 140 -52.69 6.39 -12.57
CA TYR A 140 -53.38 7.59 -13.02
C TYR A 140 -54.42 7.37 -14.13
N SER A 141 -54.70 6.10 -14.46
CA SER A 141 -55.71 5.71 -15.49
C SER A 141 -57.10 5.35 -14.93
N HIS A 142 -57.32 5.56 -13.64
CA HIS A 142 -58.64 5.43 -13.02
C HIS A 142 -59.02 6.73 -12.33
N GLY A 143 -59.48 7.65 -13.14
CA GLY A 143 -60.15 8.87 -12.73
C GLY A 143 -61.06 9.36 -13.85
#